data_e54f5864b899e708a9e456820a0ece86
#
_entry.id   e54f5864b899e708a9e456820a0ece86
#
_cell.length_a   1.000
_cell.length_b   1.000
_cell.length_c   1.000
_cell.angle_alpha   90.00
_cell.angle_beta   90.00
_cell.angle_gamma   90.00
#
_symmetry.space_group_name_H-M   'P 1'
#
loop_
_entity.id
_entity.type
_entity.pdbx_description
1 polymer ?
#
loop_
_entity_poly.entity_id
_entity_poly.type
_entity_poly.pdbx_seq_one_letter_code
_entity_poly.pdbx_strand_id
1 'polypeptide(L)'
;VSAFEFLISFYGILLGLSIAELASGFSRTWDKRASQKIGWLTPLLGMIMLADLISFWTNTWLLKDVIEVDYFTALGAAVVTLLYYFAATQIFPREGAMLGPDDHAMAHRKVVVVAMIASNLLLMIALKIVLSLSALRLVTVVLTYVPLLVTLLCVGWLRDRRSVLLAMSACLPLTIVYKPFADGVWSALLERAG
;
A
#
# COMPACT_ATOMS: atom_id res chain seq x y z
N VAL A 1 27.03 5.80 9.35
CA VAL A 1 25.72 5.65 8.67
C VAL A 1 25.99 4.83 7.43
N SER A 2 25.38 3.65 7.32
CA SER A 2 25.50 2.84 6.12
C SER A 2 24.70 3.46 4.96
N ALA A 3 25.04 3.11 3.72
CA ALA A 3 24.29 3.59 2.54
C ALA A 3 22.82 3.18 2.63
N PHE A 4 22.54 1.99 3.18
CA PHE A 4 21.17 1.52 3.42
C PHE A 4 20.43 2.37 4.47
N GLU A 5 21.09 2.73 5.59
CA GLU A 5 20.49 3.61 6.61
C GLU A 5 20.15 4.99 6.05
N PHE A 6 20.97 5.52 5.18
CA PHE A 6 20.69 6.77 4.47
C PHE A 6 19.48 6.63 3.55
N LEU A 7 19.43 5.58 2.74
CA LEU A 7 18.30 5.31 1.85
C LEU A 7 16.99 5.13 2.63
N ILE A 8 16.99 4.33 3.71
CA ILE A 8 15.78 4.07 4.51
C ILE A 8 15.31 5.32 5.25
N SER A 9 16.22 6.21 5.64
CA SER A 9 15.86 7.49 6.25
C SER A 9 15.16 8.42 5.26
N PHE A 10 15.71 8.57 4.06
CA PHE A 10 15.07 9.32 2.97
C PHE A 10 13.69 8.77 2.62
N TYR A 11 13.61 7.48 2.46
CA TYR A 11 12.39 6.73 2.18
C TYR A 11 11.34 6.87 3.29
N GLY A 12 11.79 6.80 4.55
CA GLY A 12 10.95 6.97 5.72
C GLY A 12 10.30 8.35 5.81
N ILE A 13 11.00 9.40 5.40
CA ILE A 13 10.43 10.75 5.33
C ILE A 13 9.28 10.77 4.31
N LEU A 14 9.46 10.21 3.13
CA LEU A 14 8.44 10.19 2.09
C LEU A 14 7.22 9.34 2.47
N LEU A 15 7.43 8.17 3.09
CA LEU A 15 6.33 7.35 3.63
C LEU A 15 5.64 8.04 4.79
N GLY A 16 6.40 8.73 5.65
CA GLY A 16 5.88 9.53 6.76
C GLY A 16 4.92 10.63 6.28
N LEU A 17 5.20 11.28 5.15
CA LEU A 17 4.28 12.24 4.52
C LEU A 17 2.96 11.58 4.12
N SER A 18 3.00 10.35 3.60
CA SER A 18 1.79 9.60 3.25
C SER A 18 0.95 9.28 4.48
N ILE A 19 1.60 8.86 5.57
CA ILE A 19 0.93 8.58 6.86
C ILE A 19 0.36 9.88 7.45
N ALA A 20 1.10 10.98 7.40
CA ALA A 20 0.65 12.28 7.87
C ALA A 20 -0.59 12.78 7.10
N GLU A 21 -0.61 12.58 5.76
CA GLU A 21 -1.78 12.93 4.95
C GLU A 21 -2.99 12.07 5.30
N LEU A 22 -2.83 10.76 5.53
CA LEU A 22 -3.89 9.87 6.00
C LEU A 22 -4.42 10.33 7.37
N ALA A 23 -3.54 10.56 8.34
CA ALA A 23 -3.91 11.00 9.68
C ALA A 23 -4.65 12.34 9.66
N SER A 24 -4.16 13.31 8.88
CA SER A 24 -4.79 14.60 8.66
C SER A 24 -6.17 14.45 8.00
N GLY A 25 -6.28 13.58 7.00
CA GLY A 25 -7.54 13.26 6.33
C GLY A 25 -8.58 12.65 7.27
N PHE A 26 -8.16 11.71 8.12
CA PHE A 26 -9.02 11.14 9.17
C PHE A 26 -9.50 12.21 10.14
N SER A 27 -8.61 13.10 10.63
CA SER A 27 -8.94 14.19 11.54
C SER A 27 -9.96 15.12 10.91
N ARG A 28 -9.70 15.63 9.70
CA ARG A 28 -10.63 16.51 8.97
C ARG A 28 -12.00 15.88 8.77
N THR A 29 -12.03 14.59 8.47
CA THR A 29 -13.30 13.87 8.27
C THR A 29 -14.04 13.73 9.58
N TRP A 30 -13.32 13.40 10.67
CA TRP A 30 -13.91 13.30 12.01
C TRP A 30 -14.50 14.61 12.50
N ASP A 31 -13.83 15.74 12.26
CA ASP A 31 -14.32 17.06 12.67
C ASP A 31 -15.66 17.41 12.00
N LYS A 32 -15.86 16.92 10.77
CA LYS A 32 -17.10 17.14 10.01
C LYS A 32 -18.24 16.17 10.37
N ARG A 33 -18.06 15.23 11.31
CA ARG A 33 -19.06 14.20 11.66
C ARG A 33 -20.40 14.76 12.15
N ALA A 34 -20.41 15.97 12.69
CA ALA A 34 -21.63 16.63 13.14
C ALA A 34 -22.49 17.19 11.98
N SER A 35 -21.85 17.57 10.88
CA SER A 35 -22.48 18.19 9.70
C SER A 35 -22.67 17.22 8.52
N GLN A 36 -21.87 16.16 8.44
CA GLN A 36 -21.91 15.20 7.34
C GLN A 36 -21.91 13.77 7.89
N LYS A 37 -22.75 12.91 7.27
CA LYS A 37 -22.72 11.49 7.59
C LYS A 37 -21.42 10.89 7.07
N ILE A 38 -20.60 10.39 7.98
CA ILE A 38 -19.41 9.60 7.65
C ILE A 38 -19.86 8.14 7.53
N GLY A 39 -19.72 7.57 6.35
CA GLY A 39 -19.92 6.14 6.15
C GLY A 39 -18.62 5.36 6.37
N TRP A 40 -18.61 4.08 6.03
CA TRP A 40 -17.48 3.17 6.26
C TRP A 40 -16.47 3.09 5.10
N LEU A 41 -16.81 3.59 3.91
CA LEU A 41 -15.95 3.47 2.72
C LEU A 41 -14.65 4.24 2.87
N THR A 42 -14.75 5.51 3.28
CA THR A 42 -13.57 6.37 3.45
C THR A 42 -12.62 5.86 4.55
N PRO A 43 -13.11 5.54 5.78
CA PRO A 43 -12.25 4.99 6.81
C PRO A 43 -11.61 3.65 6.41
N LEU A 44 -12.36 2.73 5.81
CA LEU A 44 -11.83 1.43 5.38
C LEU A 44 -10.74 1.60 4.31
N LEU A 45 -10.96 2.45 3.31
CA LEU A 45 -9.96 2.70 2.27
C LEU A 45 -8.68 3.29 2.86
N GLY A 46 -8.81 4.24 3.79
CA GLY A 46 -7.67 4.82 4.52
C GLY A 46 -6.92 3.79 5.36
N MET A 47 -7.63 2.89 6.05
CA MET A 47 -7.01 1.83 6.86
C MET A 47 -6.31 0.78 5.98
N ILE A 48 -6.90 0.38 4.85
CA ILE A 48 -6.25 -0.53 3.88
C ILE A 48 -4.94 0.10 3.38
N MET A 49 -4.99 1.37 3.00
CA MET A 49 -3.81 2.11 2.55
C MET A 49 -2.74 2.20 3.64
N LEU A 50 -3.12 2.49 4.88
CA LEU A 50 -2.19 2.55 6.02
C LEU A 50 -1.54 1.19 6.29
N ALA A 51 -2.33 0.11 6.27
CA ALA A 51 -1.82 -1.24 6.46
C ALA A 51 -0.86 -1.66 5.34
N ASP A 52 -1.16 -1.29 4.09
CA ASP A 52 -0.28 -1.55 2.95
C ASP A 52 1.04 -0.76 3.04
N LEU A 53 1.00 0.52 3.48
CA LEU A 53 2.19 1.34 3.75
C LEU A 53 3.10 0.71 4.82
N ILE A 54 2.51 0.26 5.93
CA ILE A 54 3.27 -0.40 7.02
C ILE A 54 3.91 -1.69 6.50
N SER A 55 3.16 -2.49 5.76
CA SER A 55 3.68 -3.72 5.18
C SER A 55 4.81 -3.44 4.18
N PHE A 56 4.69 -2.39 3.36
CA PHE A 56 5.74 -1.98 2.45
C PHE A 56 7.03 -1.57 3.19
N TRP A 57 6.90 -0.85 4.30
CA TRP A 57 8.02 -0.50 5.17
C TRP A 57 8.73 -1.73 5.74
N THR A 58 7.98 -2.68 6.28
CA THR A 58 8.55 -3.90 6.86
C THR A 58 9.23 -4.76 5.80
N ASN A 59 8.67 -4.87 4.60
CA ASN A 59 9.28 -5.61 3.49
C ASN A 59 10.61 -5.00 3.02
N THR A 60 10.71 -3.68 3.02
CA THR A 60 11.97 -2.99 2.68
C THR A 60 13.06 -3.30 3.70
N TRP A 61 12.69 -3.42 4.99
CA TRP A 61 13.65 -3.79 6.03
C TRP A 61 14.21 -5.21 5.85
N LEU A 62 13.39 -6.17 5.39
CA LEU A 62 13.84 -7.54 5.11
C LEU A 62 14.89 -7.62 4.00
N LEU A 63 14.99 -6.60 3.16
CA LEU A 63 15.93 -6.52 2.05
C LEU A 63 17.24 -5.79 2.37
N LYS A 64 17.44 -5.38 3.61
CA LYS A 64 18.58 -4.53 4.04
C LYS A 64 19.94 -5.06 3.65
N ASP A 65 20.12 -6.38 3.67
CA ASP A 65 21.41 -7.04 3.43
C ASP A 65 21.62 -7.43 1.95
N VAL A 66 20.60 -7.21 1.11
CA VAL A 66 20.58 -7.66 -0.29
C VAL A 66 20.50 -6.49 -1.28
N ILE A 67 19.91 -5.37 -0.86
CA ILE A 67 19.77 -4.19 -1.73
C ILE A 67 21.10 -3.43 -1.81
N GLU A 68 21.66 -3.37 -3.00
CA GLU A 68 22.71 -2.40 -3.31
C GLU A 68 22.09 -1.00 -3.46
N VAL A 69 22.67 -0.05 -2.72
CA VAL A 69 22.19 1.34 -2.74
C VAL A 69 22.89 2.09 -3.85
N ASP A 70 22.23 2.20 -4.98
CA ASP A 70 22.65 2.98 -6.13
C ASP A 70 21.58 4.04 -6.50
N TYR A 71 21.87 4.81 -7.55
CA TYR A 71 20.96 5.83 -8.05
C TYR A 71 19.60 5.25 -8.49
N PHE A 72 19.58 4.09 -9.16
CA PHE A 72 18.35 3.49 -9.67
C PHE A 72 17.49 2.92 -8.55
N THR A 73 18.11 2.34 -7.53
CA THR A 73 17.43 1.88 -6.31
C THR A 73 16.80 3.06 -5.57
N ALA A 74 17.53 4.16 -5.41
CA ALA A 74 16.99 5.37 -4.78
C ALA A 74 15.85 5.99 -5.59
N LEU A 75 15.99 6.07 -6.92
CA LEU A 75 14.94 6.57 -7.82
C LEU A 75 13.69 5.67 -7.76
N GLY A 76 13.86 4.36 -7.82
CA GLY A 76 12.74 3.39 -7.72
C GLY A 76 12.00 3.53 -6.39
N ALA A 77 12.73 3.64 -5.29
CA ALA A 77 12.16 3.88 -3.97
C ALA A 77 11.37 5.20 -3.93
N ALA A 78 11.93 6.28 -4.49
CA ALA A 78 11.24 7.57 -4.57
C ALA A 78 9.95 7.49 -5.40
N VAL A 79 9.96 6.83 -6.56
CA VAL A 79 8.78 6.65 -7.40
C VAL A 79 7.67 5.91 -6.64
N VAL A 80 8.00 4.81 -5.97
CA VAL A 80 7.03 4.03 -5.21
C VAL A 80 6.43 4.85 -4.07
N THR A 81 7.25 5.56 -3.30
CA THR A 81 6.77 6.39 -2.19
C THR A 81 5.91 7.56 -2.65
N LEU A 82 6.25 8.18 -3.79
CA LEU A 82 5.45 9.24 -4.39
C LEU A 82 4.08 8.72 -4.89
N LEU A 83 4.01 7.49 -5.41
CA LEU A 83 2.74 6.85 -5.76
C LEU A 83 1.87 6.64 -4.53
N TYR A 84 2.45 6.20 -3.41
CA TYR A 84 1.74 6.08 -2.13
C TYR A 84 1.26 7.44 -1.61
N TYR A 85 2.11 8.46 -1.65
CA TYR A 85 1.71 9.80 -1.25
C TYR A 85 0.57 10.34 -2.11
N PHE A 86 0.69 10.20 -3.43
CA PHE A 86 -0.37 10.58 -4.36
C PHE A 86 -1.68 9.85 -4.06
N ALA A 87 -1.64 8.52 -3.84
CA ALA A 87 -2.82 7.74 -3.47
C ALA A 87 -3.45 8.22 -2.15
N ALA A 88 -2.63 8.51 -1.12
CA ALA A 88 -3.10 9.01 0.17
C ALA A 88 -3.86 10.34 0.02
N THR A 89 -3.39 11.25 -0.85
CA THR A 89 -4.06 12.54 -1.11
C THR A 89 -5.41 12.40 -1.81
N GLN A 90 -5.71 11.24 -2.42
CA GLN A 90 -6.98 11.00 -3.14
C GLN A 90 -8.07 10.36 -2.26
N ILE A 91 -7.75 9.88 -1.06
CA ILE A 91 -8.71 9.14 -0.21
C ILE A 91 -9.73 10.08 0.43
N PHE A 92 -9.27 11.21 0.94
CA PHE A 92 -10.09 12.15 1.70
C PHE A 92 -10.46 13.38 0.88
N PRO A 93 -11.71 13.89 1.02
CA PRO A 93 -12.10 15.12 0.35
C PRO A 93 -11.31 16.31 0.91
N ARG A 94 -10.92 17.22 0.01
CA ARG A 94 -10.29 18.50 0.37
C ARG A 94 -11.35 19.46 0.88
N GLU A 95 -10.90 20.56 1.49
CA GLU A 95 -11.80 21.64 1.89
C GLU A 95 -12.56 22.21 0.69
N GLY A 96 -13.86 22.45 0.87
CA GLY A 96 -14.74 22.92 -0.21
C GLY A 96 -15.23 21.85 -1.18
N ALA A 97 -14.90 20.56 -0.98
CA ALA A 97 -15.44 19.51 -1.81
C ALA A 97 -16.96 19.39 -1.68
N MET A 98 -17.66 19.31 -2.82
CA MET A 98 -19.13 19.16 -2.86
C MET A 98 -19.58 17.75 -2.49
N LEU A 99 -18.71 16.74 -2.67
CA LEU A 99 -19.02 15.34 -2.38
C LEU A 99 -18.81 15.02 -0.90
N GLY A 100 -19.73 14.26 -0.33
CA GLY A 100 -19.53 13.66 0.98
C GLY A 100 -18.35 12.68 0.99
N PRO A 101 -17.81 12.34 2.20
CA PRO A 101 -16.59 11.51 2.29
C PRO A 101 -16.69 10.19 1.54
N ASP A 102 -17.77 9.44 1.70
CA ASP A 102 -17.95 8.14 1.06
C ASP A 102 -18.17 8.23 -0.47
N ASP A 103 -18.85 9.28 -0.94
CA ASP A 103 -19.04 9.49 -2.38
C ASP A 103 -17.73 9.90 -3.04
N HIS A 104 -16.91 10.70 -2.33
CA HIS A 104 -15.55 11.02 -2.74
C HIS A 104 -14.70 9.75 -2.83
N ALA A 105 -14.71 8.91 -1.79
CA ALA A 105 -13.99 7.63 -1.79
C ALA A 105 -14.45 6.73 -2.96
N MET A 106 -15.77 6.64 -3.22
CA MET A 106 -16.31 5.89 -4.35
C MET A 106 -15.83 6.43 -5.70
N ALA A 107 -15.73 7.75 -5.86
CA ALA A 107 -15.25 8.37 -7.09
C ALA A 107 -13.77 8.12 -7.35
N HIS A 108 -12.94 8.19 -6.29
CA HIS A 108 -11.47 8.18 -6.41
C HIS A 108 -10.83 6.80 -6.14
N ARG A 109 -11.60 5.81 -5.62
CA ARG A 109 -11.07 4.49 -5.25
C ARG A 109 -10.25 3.79 -6.33
N LYS A 110 -10.61 3.96 -7.60
CA LYS A 110 -9.86 3.36 -8.73
C LYS A 110 -8.44 3.89 -8.80
N VAL A 111 -8.28 5.21 -8.65
CA VAL A 111 -6.96 5.85 -8.69
C VAL A 111 -6.12 5.36 -7.52
N VAL A 112 -6.69 5.29 -6.32
CA VAL A 112 -6.02 4.78 -5.11
C VAL A 112 -5.59 3.33 -5.32
N VAL A 113 -6.49 2.46 -5.75
CA VAL A 113 -6.22 1.04 -5.98
C VAL A 113 -5.16 0.84 -7.06
N VAL A 114 -5.23 1.57 -8.17
CA VAL A 114 -4.22 1.48 -9.24
C VAL A 114 -2.85 1.89 -8.73
N ALA A 115 -2.75 2.97 -7.94
CA ALA A 115 -1.49 3.40 -7.36
C ALA A 115 -0.93 2.37 -6.38
N MET A 116 -1.77 1.77 -5.52
CA MET A 116 -1.37 0.69 -4.61
C MET A 116 -0.86 -0.54 -5.38
N ILE A 117 -1.62 -1.00 -6.40
CA ILE A 117 -1.22 -2.14 -7.23
C ILE A 117 0.10 -1.84 -7.95
N ALA A 118 0.25 -0.65 -8.54
CA ALA A 118 1.48 -0.24 -9.21
C ALA A 118 2.68 -0.25 -8.25
N SER A 119 2.52 0.27 -7.04
CA SER A 119 3.57 0.27 -6.01
C SER A 119 3.99 -1.16 -5.62
N ASN A 120 3.01 -2.04 -5.38
CA ASN A 120 3.28 -3.45 -5.06
C ASN A 120 3.92 -4.20 -6.23
N LEU A 121 3.51 -3.95 -7.48
CA LEU A 121 4.12 -4.56 -8.66
C LEU A 121 5.56 -4.09 -8.89
N LEU A 122 5.82 -2.78 -8.71
CA LEU A 122 7.18 -2.24 -8.79
C LEU A 122 8.10 -2.87 -7.74
N LEU A 123 7.61 -3.05 -6.51
CA LEU A 123 8.35 -3.77 -5.48
C LEU A 123 8.64 -5.22 -5.89
N MET A 124 7.65 -5.94 -6.42
CA MET A 124 7.82 -7.32 -6.88
C MET A 124 8.85 -7.43 -8.03
N ILE A 125 8.84 -6.46 -8.96
CA ILE A 125 9.82 -6.41 -10.05
C ILE A 125 11.22 -6.15 -9.49
N ALA A 126 11.36 -5.21 -8.57
CA ALA A 126 12.63 -4.92 -7.91
C ALA A 126 13.16 -6.15 -7.15
N LEU A 127 12.31 -6.83 -6.39
CA LEU A 127 12.64 -8.09 -5.70
C LEU A 127 13.12 -9.18 -6.66
N LYS A 128 12.44 -9.36 -7.80
CA LYS A 128 12.85 -10.33 -8.82
C LYS A 128 14.25 -10.03 -9.35
N ILE A 129 14.54 -8.76 -9.63
CA ILE A 129 15.83 -8.33 -10.19
C ILE A 129 16.94 -8.51 -9.15
N VAL A 130 16.75 -7.97 -7.95
CA VAL A 130 17.75 -7.96 -6.87
C VAL A 130 18.07 -9.39 -6.40
N LEU A 131 17.04 -10.23 -6.20
CA LEU A 131 17.21 -11.59 -5.67
C LEU A 131 17.48 -12.65 -6.75
N SER A 132 17.52 -12.27 -8.02
CA SER A 132 17.68 -13.20 -9.15
C SER A 132 16.79 -14.46 -9.03
N LEU A 133 15.53 -14.24 -8.61
CA LEU A 133 14.60 -15.32 -8.28
C LEU A 133 14.39 -16.29 -9.44
N SER A 134 14.51 -17.59 -9.16
CA SER A 134 14.12 -18.63 -10.12
C SER A 134 12.62 -18.52 -10.46
N ALA A 135 12.23 -19.01 -11.64
CA ALA A 135 10.84 -18.99 -12.09
C ALA A 135 9.87 -19.60 -11.05
N LEU A 136 10.26 -20.72 -10.44
CA LEU A 136 9.44 -21.40 -9.43
C LEU A 136 9.21 -20.54 -8.18
N ARG A 137 10.27 -19.89 -7.68
CA ARG A 137 10.15 -18.97 -6.53
C ARG A 137 9.29 -17.77 -6.88
N LEU A 138 9.46 -17.20 -8.07
CA LEU A 138 8.63 -16.10 -8.54
C LEU A 138 7.15 -16.50 -8.59
N VAL A 139 6.81 -17.69 -9.09
CA VAL A 139 5.44 -18.20 -9.10
C VAL A 139 4.87 -18.30 -7.68
N THR A 140 5.65 -18.81 -6.72
CA THR A 140 5.22 -18.87 -5.32
C THR A 140 4.90 -17.49 -4.76
N VAL A 141 5.73 -16.50 -5.06
CA VAL A 141 5.48 -15.08 -4.70
C VAL A 141 4.18 -14.58 -5.26
N VAL A 142 4.05 -14.67 -6.56
CA VAL A 142 2.85 -14.17 -7.25
C VAL A 142 1.61 -14.83 -6.67
N LEU A 143 1.60 -16.15 -6.49
CA LEU A 143 0.47 -16.88 -5.92
C LEU A 143 0.13 -16.42 -4.50
N THR A 144 1.13 -16.09 -3.71
CA THR A 144 0.93 -15.59 -2.35
C THR A 144 0.26 -14.21 -2.33
N TYR A 145 0.55 -13.35 -3.33
CA TYR A 145 -0.08 -12.03 -3.40
C TYR A 145 -1.40 -11.98 -4.18
N VAL A 146 -1.77 -13.05 -4.90
CA VAL A 146 -3.01 -13.11 -5.68
C VAL A 146 -4.26 -12.75 -4.85
N PRO A 147 -4.49 -13.27 -3.62
CA PRO A 147 -5.70 -12.93 -2.86
C PRO A 147 -5.81 -11.43 -2.59
N LEU A 148 -4.69 -10.79 -2.25
CA LEU A 148 -4.65 -9.35 -2.02
C LEU A 148 -4.92 -8.56 -3.32
N LEU A 149 -4.29 -8.94 -4.41
CA LEU A 149 -4.50 -8.30 -5.71
C LEU A 149 -5.95 -8.44 -6.19
N VAL A 150 -6.54 -9.62 -6.05
CA VAL A 150 -7.94 -9.86 -6.41
C VAL A 150 -8.89 -9.00 -5.58
N THR A 151 -8.70 -8.91 -4.26
CA THR A 151 -9.54 -8.07 -3.41
C THR A 151 -9.37 -6.59 -3.72
N LEU A 152 -8.16 -6.10 -3.98
CA LEU A 152 -7.91 -4.73 -4.43
C LEU A 152 -8.57 -4.44 -5.79
N LEU A 153 -8.50 -5.37 -6.73
CA LEU A 153 -9.22 -5.25 -8.00
C LEU A 153 -10.72 -5.18 -7.79
N CYS A 154 -11.29 -6.02 -6.91
CA CYS A 154 -12.70 -5.94 -6.55
C CYS A 154 -13.07 -4.56 -5.97
N VAL A 155 -12.26 -4.02 -5.04
CA VAL A 155 -12.46 -2.67 -4.49
C VAL A 155 -12.46 -1.61 -5.60
N GLY A 156 -11.54 -1.71 -6.56
CA GLY A 156 -11.44 -0.73 -7.65
C GLY A 156 -12.59 -0.80 -8.67
N TRP A 157 -13.04 -1.98 -9.02
CA TRP A 157 -13.90 -2.19 -10.21
C TRP A 157 -15.35 -2.56 -9.92
N LEU A 158 -15.71 -3.06 -8.73
CA LEU A 158 -17.10 -3.27 -8.37
C LEU A 158 -17.88 -1.95 -8.39
N ARG A 159 -19.10 -1.98 -8.89
CA ARG A 159 -19.95 -0.79 -9.05
C ARG A 159 -20.87 -0.54 -7.86
N ASP A 160 -21.35 -1.61 -7.26
CA ASP A 160 -22.28 -1.54 -6.15
C ASP A 160 -21.55 -1.21 -4.84
N ARG A 161 -22.07 -0.23 -4.09
CA ARG A 161 -21.50 0.27 -2.83
C ARG A 161 -21.38 -0.83 -1.77
N ARG A 162 -22.37 -1.75 -1.68
CA ARG A 162 -22.34 -2.86 -0.73
C ARG A 162 -21.24 -3.86 -1.07
N SER A 163 -21.10 -4.20 -2.36
CA SER A 163 -20.05 -5.10 -2.84
C SER A 163 -18.66 -4.52 -2.63
N VAL A 164 -18.49 -3.21 -2.81
CA VAL A 164 -17.22 -2.51 -2.51
C VAL A 164 -16.91 -2.56 -1.01
N LEU A 165 -17.90 -2.31 -0.15
CA LEU A 165 -17.74 -2.44 1.31
C LEU A 165 -17.32 -3.85 1.72
N LEU A 166 -17.97 -4.88 1.18
CA LEU A 166 -17.59 -6.28 1.44
C LEU A 166 -16.16 -6.58 0.97
N ALA A 167 -15.80 -6.13 -0.23
CA ALA A 167 -14.44 -6.29 -0.75
C ALA A 167 -13.40 -5.58 0.13
N MET A 168 -13.68 -4.35 0.60
CA MET A 168 -12.80 -3.63 1.53
C MET A 168 -12.69 -4.34 2.87
N SER A 169 -13.81 -4.84 3.41
CA SER A 169 -13.83 -5.58 4.68
C SER A 169 -13.06 -6.90 4.60
N ALA A 170 -13.00 -7.53 3.43
CA ALA A 170 -12.18 -8.72 3.19
C ALA A 170 -10.70 -8.34 2.94
N CYS A 171 -10.45 -7.22 2.26
CA CYS A 171 -9.10 -6.76 1.94
C CYS A 171 -8.30 -6.38 3.20
N LEU A 172 -8.93 -5.73 4.18
CA LEU A 172 -8.27 -5.25 5.38
C LEU A 172 -7.62 -6.38 6.21
N PRO A 173 -8.31 -7.49 6.59
CA PRO A 173 -7.65 -8.59 7.29
C PRO A 173 -6.61 -9.30 6.41
N LEU A 174 -6.79 -9.37 5.10
CA LEU A 174 -5.76 -9.90 4.20
C LEU A 174 -4.50 -9.04 4.23
N THR A 175 -4.63 -7.72 4.28
CA THR A 175 -3.47 -6.82 4.36
C THR A 175 -2.81 -6.88 5.74
N ILE A 176 -3.57 -6.96 6.83
CA ILE A 176 -3.05 -6.90 8.20
C ILE A 176 -2.48 -8.26 8.67
N VAL A 177 -3.14 -9.37 8.31
CA VAL A 177 -2.82 -10.69 8.86
C VAL A 177 -2.14 -11.58 7.83
N TYR A 178 -2.70 -11.67 6.64
CA TYR A 178 -2.21 -12.60 5.62
C TYR A 178 -0.91 -12.12 4.98
N LYS A 179 -0.75 -10.84 4.70
CA LYS A 179 0.47 -10.31 4.06
C LYS A 179 1.73 -10.50 4.92
N PRO A 180 1.74 -10.17 6.23
CA PRO A 180 2.88 -10.48 7.10
C PRO A 180 3.18 -11.98 7.20
N PHE A 181 2.16 -12.84 7.20
CA PHE A 181 2.35 -14.29 7.16
C PHE A 181 3.01 -14.73 5.86
N ALA A 182 2.56 -14.19 4.73
CA ALA A 182 3.14 -14.42 3.42
C ALA A 182 4.61 -13.97 3.35
N ASP A 183 4.92 -12.82 3.92
CA ASP A 183 6.28 -12.28 4.01
C ASP A 183 7.18 -13.15 4.90
N GLY A 184 6.65 -13.74 5.97
CA GLY A 184 7.35 -14.71 6.82
C GLY A 184 7.67 -16.04 6.10
N VAL A 185 6.77 -16.52 5.26
CA VAL A 185 7.05 -17.68 4.38
C VAL A 185 8.17 -17.34 3.38
N TRP A 186 8.22 -16.10 2.95
CA TRP A 186 9.26 -15.57 2.06
C TRP A 186 10.65 -15.56 2.71
N SER A 187 10.78 -14.98 3.88
CA SER A 187 12.05 -14.94 4.59
C SER A 187 12.60 -16.37 4.81
N ALA A 188 11.74 -17.30 5.19
CA ALA A 188 12.12 -18.72 5.36
C ALA A 188 12.53 -19.41 4.05
N LEU A 189 11.95 -19.01 2.91
CA LEU A 189 12.37 -19.53 1.58
C LEU A 189 13.70 -18.92 1.11
N LEU A 190 13.99 -17.69 1.50
CA LEU A 190 15.26 -17.02 1.20
C LEU A 190 16.41 -17.60 2.04
N GLU A 191 16.21 -17.83 3.33
CA GLU A 191 17.20 -18.43 4.24
C GLU A 191 17.63 -19.86 3.81
N ARG A 192 16.72 -20.63 3.22
CA ARG A 192 17.03 -21.98 2.68
C ARG A 192 17.71 -21.96 1.32
N ALA A 193 17.98 -20.79 0.78
CA ALA A 193 18.48 -20.62 -0.58
C ALA A 193 19.93 -20.08 -0.63
N GLY A 194 20.45 -19.58 0.48
CA GLY A 194 21.86 -19.23 0.69
C GLY A 194 22.60 -20.36 1.37
#